data_bae2f9ba16f932f80b3e45ac1b0f47a9
#
_entry.id   bae2f9ba16f932f80b3e45ac1b0f47a9
#
_cell.length_a   1.000
_cell.length_b   1.000
_cell.length_c   1.000
_cell.angle_alpha   90.00
_cell.angle_beta   90.00
_cell.angle_gamma   90.00
#
_symmetry.space_group_name_H-M   'P 1'
#
loop_
_entity.id
_entity.type
_entity.pdbx_description
1 polymer ?
#
loop_
_entity_poly.entity_id
_entity_poly.type
_entity_poly.pdbx_seq_one_letter_code
_entity_poly.pdbx_strand_id
1 'polypeptide(L)'
;MHQGHDAQPLPLRAGAGGGLSAPAGHSGGFRRAVPLDGWSPLWTGLARVGGVLPSAGRAHADPWALLRRGEHPSGRGRADGRLVRADRSARSDGAPRFDAAIAPGGYGWWYIDAISEDAKGGQGRHGLTIIAFLGSVFSPYYKASGRSAPLNHAALNVALYGPKARWAMTERGQGDVTQERDVLAIGPSSVRWTGQALEIDIVEQDKRLGIPWQRPVRGTIRVFPEALNPVPFALDPEGKHTWHCLAPRARIEVDMREPGVSWSGRAYLDSNFGSESLEEGFDVWHWSRAHLRDGAMVCYEGTRSDKSQFASAIRFDAYGTPQHVELPMTAPLPNTLWQMERKTRGDRGHASVIKTWEDAPFYARSTLASRLYGEQVVAVQESLDMRRFASPIVQFMLPYRMPRVVG
;
A
#
# COMPACT_ATOMS: atom_id res chain seq x y z
N MET A 1 71.17 15.74 12.48
CA MET A 1 71.81 15.61 11.14
C MET A 1 70.70 15.69 10.13
N HIS A 2 70.61 16.79 9.54
CA HIS A 2 70.57 17.17 8.11
C HIS A 2 69.22 16.86 7.43
N GLN A 3 68.51 17.94 7.22
CA GLN A 3 68.32 18.83 6.03
C GLN A 3 67.29 18.23 5.08
N GLY A 4 66.15 18.82 4.72
CA GLY A 4 65.89 20.23 4.39
C GLY A 4 65.79 20.37 2.88
N HIS A 5 64.64 20.81 2.36
CA HIS A 5 64.44 21.78 1.26
C HIS A 5 63.02 21.67 0.74
N ASP A 6 62.19 22.62 1.04
CA ASP A 6 61.71 23.82 0.34
C ASP A 6 61.69 23.78 -1.19
N ALA A 7 60.52 24.09 -1.75
CA ALA A 7 60.25 25.24 -2.62
C ALA A 7 58.87 25.22 -3.30
N GLN A 8 58.12 26.26 -3.06
CA GLN A 8 57.08 26.87 -3.88
C GLN A 8 57.62 27.66 -5.06
N PRO A 9 56.90 28.48 -5.85
CA PRO A 9 55.43 28.52 -6.23
C PRO A 9 55.19 28.84 -7.73
N LEU A 10 53.89 28.91 -8.12
CA LEU A 10 53.14 29.66 -9.16
C LEU A 10 53.87 30.45 -10.28
N PRO A 11 53.21 30.68 -11.50
CA PRO A 11 52.25 31.78 -11.58
C PRO A 11 51.03 31.61 -12.55
N LEU A 12 50.05 32.50 -12.29
CA LEU A 12 48.92 32.98 -13.09
C LEU A 12 49.27 33.45 -14.53
N ARG A 13 48.34 33.27 -15.47
CA ARG A 13 48.09 34.30 -16.50
C ARG A 13 46.60 34.31 -16.91
N ALA A 14 46.04 35.51 -16.84
CA ALA A 14 44.76 35.92 -17.32
C ALA A 14 44.81 36.23 -18.85
N GLY A 15 43.65 36.15 -19.49
CA GLY A 15 43.45 36.65 -20.86
C GLY A 15 41.96 36.78 -21.16
N ALA A 16 41.57 38.01 -21.34
CA ALA A 16 40.22 38.56 -21.48
C ALA A 16 39.60 38.37 -22.89
N GLY A 17 38.27 38.46 -22.95
CA GLY A 17 37.63 39.28 -23.99
C GLY A 17 36.65 38.57 -24.88
N GLY A 18 35.40 39.04 -24.92
CA GLY A 18 34.52 38.95 -26.07
C GLY A 18 33.08 38.55 -25.77
N GLY A 19 32.23 39.52 -25.47
CA GLY A 19 30.79 39.33 -25.38
C GLY A 19 30.14 39.20 -26.74
N LEU A 20 28.92 38.63 -26.73
CA LEU A 20 27.80 39.11 -27.53
C LEU A 20 26.50 38.37 -27.09
N SER A 21 25.50 39.19 -26.98
CA SER A 21 24.09 39.06 -26.65
C SER A 21 23.31 37.83 -27.08
N ALA A 22 22.26 37.53 -26.24
CA ALA A 22 21.16 36.59 -26.37
C ALA A 22 20.29 36.74 -27.64
N PRO A 23 19.44 35.73 -27.96
CA PRO A 23 18.05 35.89 -27.58
C PRO A 23 17.37 34.65 -26.97
N ALA A 24 16.29 34.92 -26.27
CA ALA A 24 15.43 34.01 -25.61
C ALA A 24 14.80 32.96 -26.54
N GLY A 25 14.88 31.70 -26.15
CA GLY A 25 14.16 30.60 -26.76
C GLY A 25 13.48 29.74 -25.69
N HIS A 26 12.15 29.77 -25.68
CA HIS A 26 11.33 28.89 -24.88
C HIS A 26 11.62 27.43 -25.20
N SER A 27 12.21 26.68 -24.29
CA SER A 27 12.26 25.22 -24.36
C SER A 27 11.30 24.65 -23.31
N GLY A 28 10.12 24.23 -23.76
CA GLY A 28 9.22 23.38 -23.00
C GLY A 28 9.92 22.07 -22.67
N GLY A 29 10.24 21.88 -21.40
CA GLY A 29 10.82 20.65 -20.90
C GLY A 29 9.80 19.52 -20.99
N PHE A 30 9.93 18.65 -21.97
CA PHE A 30 9.33 17.33 -21.98
C PHE A 30 9.85 16.55 -20.76
N ARG A 31 9.06 16.51 -19.70
CA ARG A 31 9.28 15.55 -18.62
C ARG A 31 9.12 14.17 -19.22
N ARG A 32 10.20 13.42 -19.35
CA ARG A 32 10.18 11.99 -19.66
C ARG A 32 9.30 11.31 -18.61
N ALA A 33 8.19 10.71 -19.04
CA ALA A 33 7.37 9.83 -18.22
C ALA A 33 8.25 8.65 -17.80
N VAL A 34 8.40 8.47 -16.47
CA VAL A 34 9.06 7.30 -15.88
C VAL A 34 8.17 6.09 -16.18
N PRO A 35 8.71 4.94 -16.64
CA PRO A 35 7.91 3.74 -16.86
C PRO A 35 7.22 3.32 -15.55
N LEU A 36 5.90 3.15 -15.60
CA LEU A 36 5.10 2.66 -14.51
C LEU A 36 5.25 1.12 -14.46
N ASP A 37 6.07 0.64 -13.54
CA ASP A 37 6.28 -0.78 -13.30
C ASP A 37 5.19 -1.29 -12.33
N GLY A 38 4.66 -2.48 -12.59
CA GLY A 38 3.63 -3.10 -11.77
C GLY A 38 2.32 -3.37 -12.54
N TRP A 39 1.21 -2.89 -12.06
CA TRP A 39 -0.10 -2.99 -12.73
C TRP A 39 -0.17 -2.19 -14.03
N SER A 40 0.70 -1.22 -14.16
CA SER A 40 0.77 -0.22 -15.22
C SER A 40 0.80 -0.77 -16.67
N PRO A 41 1.59 -1.79 -17.04
CA PRO A 41 1.73 -2.17 -18.45
C PRO A 41 0.46 -2.72 -19.10
N LEU A 42 -0.43 -3.34 -18.33
CA LEU A 42 -1.69 -3.89 -18.82
C LEU A 42 -2.73 -2.80 -19.04
N TRP A 43 -2.77 -1.84 -18.13
CA TRP A 43 -3.77 -0.80 -18.10
C TRP A 43 -3.42 0.38 -19.01
N THR A 44 -2.14 0.71 -19.21
CA THR A 44 -1.72 1.78 -20.11
C THR A 44 -1.98 1.47 -21.58
N GLY A 45 -1.98 0.20 -22.00
CA GLY A 45 -2.34 -0.22 -23.34
C GLY A 45 -3.81 0.09 -23.69
N LEU A 46 -4.72 -0.09 -22.74
CA LEU A 46 -6.16 0.17 -22.92
C LEU A 46 -6.53 1.65 -22.85
N ALA A 47 -5.82 2.44 -22.05
CA ALA A 47 -6.03 3.89 -22.01
C ALA A 47 -5.70 4.58 -23.34
N ARG A 48 -4.85 3.98 -24.18
CA ARG A 48 -4.52 4.50 -25.52
C ARG A 48 -5.54 4.10 -26.60
N VAL A 49 -6.35 3.07 -26.37
CA VAL A 49 -7.38 2.61 -27.33
C VAL A 49 -8.73 3.28 -27.10
N GLY A 50 -8.97 3.84 -25.92
CA GLY A 50 -10.19 4.60 -25.56
C GLY A 50 -10.15 6.06 -25.97
N GLY A 51 -9.87 6.35 -27.25
CA GLY A 51 -9.99 7.70 -27.81
C GLY A 51 -11.44 8.15 -27.85
N VAL A 52 -11.68 9.33 -27.25
CA VAL A 52 -12.85 10.18 -27.44
C VAL A 52 -14.17 9.68 -26.84
N LEU A 53 -14.43 10.09 -25.60
CA LEU A 53 -15.81 10.28 -25.13
C LEU A 53 -16.24 11.74 -25.42
N PRO A 54 -17.42 11.96 -26.00
CA PRO A 54 -17.90 13.30 -26.27
C PRO A 54 -18.31 14.00 -24.98
N SER A 55 -17.86 15.22 -24.82
CA SER A 55 -18.25 16.14 -23.76
C SER A 55 -19.73 16.51 -23.88
N ALA A 56 -20.56 15.96 -22.98
CA ALA A 56 -21.91 16.49 -22.76
C ALA A 56 -21.84 17.53 -21.65
N GLY A 57 -21.87 18.78 -22.03
CA GLY A 57 -22.06 19.91 -21.12
C GLY A 57 -23.39 19.80 -20.39
N ARG A 58 -23.38 19.77 -19.07
CA ARG A 58 -24.51 20.10 -18.21
C ARG A 58 -24.05 21.07 -17.13
N ALA A 59 -24.82 22.13 -17.01
CA ALA A 59 -24.66 23.20 -16.05
C ALA A 59 -24.60 22.68 -14.61
N HIS A 60 -23.60 23.13 -13.86
CA HIS A 60 -23.48 22.91 -12.43
C HIS A 60 -24.56 23.69 -11.68
N ALA A 61 -25.51 22.97 -11.11
CA ALA A 61 -26.29 23.47 -9.99
C ALA A 61 -25.54 23.18 -8.70
N ASP A 62 -25.30 24.21 -7.92
CA ASP A 62 -24.61 24.17 -6.63
C ASP A 62 -25.44 23.33 -5.62
N PRO A 63 -24.94 22.19 -5.11
CA PRO A 63 -25.67 21.35 -4.15
C PRO A 63 -25.75 21.96 -2.74
N TRP A 64 -25.12 23.10 -2.47
CA TRP A 64 -25.01 23.68 -1.12
C TRP A 64 -25.99 24.83 -0.84
N ALA A 65 -26.86 25.17 -1.77
CA ALA A 65 -27.80 26.31 -1.60
C ALA A 65 -28.96 26.07 -0.63
N LEU A 66 -29.18 24.84 -0.14
CA LEU A 66 -30.34 24.47 0.70
C LEU A 66 -30.06 24.31 2.21
N LEU A 67 -28.86 24.57 2.69
CA LEU A 67 -28.49 24.40 4.10
C LEU A 67 -28.39 25.71 4.91
N ARG A 68 -29.03 26.79 4.45
CA ARG A 68 -29.09 28.06 5.19
C ARG A 68 -30.49 28.37 5.75
N ARG A 69 -31.19 27.40 6.30
CA ARG A 69 -32.29 27.68 7.25
C ARG A 69 -32.23 26.65 8.34
N GLY A 70 -31.97 27.17 9.55
CA GLY A 70 -31.88 26.37 10.74
C GLY A 70 -33.22 25.83 11.19
N GLU A 71 -33.22 24.58 11.60
CA GLU A 71 -34.06 24.06 12.64
C GLU A 71 -33.32 22.86 13.26
N HIS A 72 -33.05 22.95 14.55
CA HIS A 72 -32.48 21.90 15.37
C HIS A 72 -33.58 20.87 15.70
N PRO A 73 -33.37 19.57 15.44
CA PRO A 73 -33.97 18.54 16.25
C PRO A 73 -32.91 18.03 17.24
N SER A 74 -33.28 18.11 18.49
CA SER A 74 -32.58 17.52 19.62
C SER A 74 -32.44 16.01 19.51
N GLY A 75 -31.23 15.51 19.80
CA GLY A 75 -31.01 14.21 20.41
C GLY A 75 -31.08 12.97 19.51
N ARG A 76 -30.01 12.70 18.76
CA ARG A 76 -29.49 11.34 18.55
C ARG A 76 -27.97 11.44 18.57
N GLY A 77 -27.35 10.66 19.49
CA GLY A 77 -25.91 10.60 19.59
C GLY A 77 -25.26 10.27 18.24
N ARG A 78 -24.42 11.14 17.76
CA ARG A 78 -23.51 10.82 16.67
C ARG A 78 -22.62 9.67 17.17
N ALA A 79 -22.76 8.51 16.56
CA ALA A 79 -21.77 7.46 16.71
C ALA A 79 -20.43 8.07 16.28
N ASP A 80 -19.48 8.14 17.23
CA ASP A 80 -18.13 8.60 16.96
C ASP A 80 -17.55 7.66 15.90
N GLY A 81 -17.27 8.16 14.70
CA GLY A 81 -16.79 7.38 13.56
C GLY A 81 -15.36 6.84 13.71
N ARG A 82 -14.87 6.73 14.95
CA ARG A 82 -13.56 6.17 15.29
C ARG A 82 -13.59 4.65 15.24
N LEU A 83 -12.47 4.05 14.87
CA LEU A 83 -12.27 2.61 15.00
C LEU A 83 -12.31 2.23 16.48
N VAL A 84 -13.07 1.19 16.80
CA VAL A 84 -13.21 0.67 18.17
C VAL A 84 -12.32 -0.59 18.29
N ARG A 85 -11.78 -0.81 19.49
CA ARG A 85 -11.07 -2.06 19.77
C ARG A 85 -12.01 -3.23 19.55
N ALA A 86 -11.58 -4.22 18.77
CA ALA A 86 -12.35 -5.44 18.60
C ALA A 86 -12.25 -6.28 19.88
N ASP A 87 -13.39 -6.77 20.35
CA ASP A 87 -13.42 -7.71 21.48
C ASP A 87 -12.94 -9.08 20.98
N ARG A 88 -11.74 -9.45 21.39
CA ARG A 88 -11.25 -10.83 21.26
C ARG A 88 -10.90 -11.34 22.67
N SER A 89 -11.71 -12.27 23.12
CA SER A 89 -11.58 -12.92 24.42
C SER A 89 -10.29 -13.74 24.62
N ALA A 90 -9.43 -13.89 23.60
CA ALA A 90 -8.10 -14.45 23.72
C ALA A 90 -7.07 -13.32 23.71
N ARG A 91 -6.33 -13.13 24.78
CA ARG A 91 -5.16 -12.25 24.83
C ARG A 91 -4.16 -12.71 23.76
N SER A 92 -4.10 -11.97 22.66
CA SER A 92 -3.05 -12.10 21.66
C SER A 92 -1.77 -11.51 22.26
N ASP A 93 -0.65 -12.17 22.06
CA ASP A 93 0.69 -11.60 22.34
C ASP A 93 1.12 -10.59 21.25
N GLY A 94 0.25 -10.34 20.27
CA GLY A 94 0.51 -9.48 19.11
C GLY A 94 1.32 -10.18 18.02
N ALA A 95 1.75 -11.42 18.23
CA ALA A 95 2.48 -12.18 17.23
C ALA A 95 1.58 -12.54 16.03
N PRO A 96 2.12 -12.59 14.80
CA PRO A 96 1.41 -13.14 13.67
C PRO A 96 0.96 -14.57 13.92
N ARG A 97 -0.30 -14.85 13.59
CA ARG A 97 -0.88 -16.20 13.68
C ARG A 97 -1.62 -16.48 12.38
N PHE A 98 -1.39 -17.67 11.83
CA PHE A 98 -1.95 -18.05 10.54
C PHE A 98 -3.08 -19.08 10.65
N ASP A 99 -3.36 -19.60 11.84
CA ASP A 99 -4.37 -20.63 12.13
C ASP A 99 -5.81 -20.11 12.25
N ALA A 100 -6.07 -18.86 11.90
CA ALA A 100 -7.40 -18.27 11.96
C ALA A 100 -8.35 -18.94 10.95
N ALA A 101 -9.48 -19.46 11.43
CA ALA A 101 -10.52 -19.98 10.56
C ALA A 101 -11.19 -18.84 9.79
N ILE A 102 -11.33 -19.01 8.48
CA ILE A 102 -12.03 -18.06 7.61
C ILE A 102 -13.41 -18.63 7.28
N ALA A 103 -14.46 -17.92 7.62
CA ALA A 103 -15.82 -18.33 7.32
C ALA A 103 -16.12 -18.26 5.80
N PRO A 104 -17.05 -19.08 5.27
CA PRO A 104 -17.57 -18.87 3.92
C PRO A 104 -18.04 -17.43 3.72
N GLY A 105 -17.73 -16.84 2.57
CA GLY A 105 -17.97 -15.41 2.30
C GLY A 105 -16.85 -14.48 2.78
N GLY A 106 -16.09 -14.92 3.77
CA GLY A 106 -15.08 -14.12 4.43
C GLY A 106 -13.70 -14.18 3.78
N TYR A 107 -12.77 -13.47 4.40
CA TYR A 107 -11.38 -13.40 3.98
C TYR A 107 -10.44 -13.19 5.18
N GLY A 108 -9.16 -13.45 4.95
CA GLY A 108 -8.08 -13.05 5.82
C GLY A 108 -6.83 -12.74 5.01
N TRP A 109 -6.06 -11.73 5.44
CA TRP A 109 -4.76 -11.48 4.86
C TRP A 109 -3.75 -10.98 5.88
N TRP A 110 -2.48 -11.21 5.58
CA TRP A 110 -1.32 -10.63 6.25
C TRP A 110 -0.59 -9.77 5.24
N TYR A 111 -0.45 -8.51 5.58
CA TYR A 111 0.09 -7.46 4.72
C TYR A 111 1.42 -6.99 5.27
N ILE A 112 2.42 -6.95 4.43
CA ILE A 112 3.74 -6.41 4.69
C ILE A 112 4.04 -5.33 3.67
N ASP A 113 4.43 -4.16 4.12
CA ASP A 113 4.98 -3.16 3.25
C ASP A 113 6.36 -2.69 3.72
N ALA A 114 7.20 -2.31 2.77
CA ALA A 114 8.51 -1.79 3.10
C ALA A 114 9.04 -0.82 2.05
N ILE A 115 9.94 0.04 2.53
CA ILE A 115 10.72 0.96 1.70
C ILE A 115 12.18 0.80 2.11
N SER A 116 13.07 0.68 1.10
CA SER A 116 14.51 0.62 1.33
C SER A 116 15.02 1.95 1.89
N GLU A 117 16.09 1.89 2.66
CA GLU A 117 16.84 3.06 3.10
C GLU A 117 18.04 3.28 2.19
N ASP A 118 18.41 4.54 1.98
CA ASP A 118 19.67 4.91 1.34
C ASP A 118 20.81 4.94 2.37
N ALA A 119 22.05 5.13 1.90
CA ALA A 119 23.23 5.17 2.76
C ALA A 119 23.23 6.30 3.81
N LYS A 120 22.31 7.26 3.70
CA LYS A 120 22.13 8.38 4.64
C LYS A 120 20.91 8.20 5.55
N GLY A 121 20.26 7.01 5.50
CA GLY A 121 19.03 6.73 6.25
C GLY A 121 17.77 7.39 5.68
N GLY A 122 17.85 7.96 4.48
CA GLY A 122 16.71 8.49 3.73
C GLY A 122 15.97 7.39 2.95
N GLN A 123 14.92 7.79 2.24
CA GLN A 123 14.19 6.88 1.38
C GLN A 123 15.04 6.38 0.22
N GLY A 124 15.19 5.06 0.10
CA GLY A 124 15.90 4.45 -1.00
C GLY A 124 15.02 4.27 -2.27
N ARG A 125 15.56 3.51 -3.21
CA ARG A 125 14.99 3.35 -4.56
C ARG A 125 14.04 2.16 -4.70
N HIS A 126 14.01 1.25 -3.72
CA HIS A 126 13.22 0.04 -3.71
C HIS A 126 12.07 0.13 -2.71
N GLY A 127 11.02 -0.58 -2.98
CA GLY A 127 9.92 -0.83 -2.07
C GLY A 127 9.32 -2.20 -2.35
N LEU A 128 8.48 -2.67 -1.46
CA LEU A 128 7.69 -3.87 -1.70
C LEU A 128 6.33 -3.80 -1.01
N THR A 129 5.42 -4.62 -1.52
CA THR A 129 4.20 -5.04 -0.84
C THR A 129 4.08 -6.55 -0.97
N ILE A 130 3.87 -7.23 0.14
CA ILE A 130 3.57 -8.66 0.16
C ILE A 130 2.26 -8.85 0.90
N ILE A 131 1.37 -9.66 0.32
CA ILE A 131 0.10 -9.99 0.96
C ILE A 131 -0.14 -11.49 0.82
N ALA A 132 -0.24 -12.18 1.95
CA ALA A 132 -0.69 -13.57 1.97
C ALA A 132 -2.21 -13.60 2.19
N PHE A 133 -2.96 -14.10 1.23
CA PHE A 133 -4.41 -14.14 1.23
C PHE A 133 -4.96 -15.53 1.50
N LEU A 134 -5.99 -15.61 2.32
CA LEU A 134 -6.95 -16.70 2.40
C LEU A 134 -8.34 -16.15 2.07
N GLY A 135 -9.05 -16.76 1.13
CA GLY A 135 -10.25 -16.16 0.55
C GLY A 135 -9.90 -14.83 -0.15
N SER A 136 -9.02 -14.90 -1.13
CA SER A 136 -8.44 -13.73 -1.78
C SER A 136 -9.50 -12.74 -2.25
N VAL A 137 -9.51 -11.55 -1.66
CA VAL A 137 -10.51 -10.49 -1.91
C VAL A 137 -10.48 -9.96 -3.33
N PHE A 138 -9.34 -10.07 -4.01
CA PHE A 138 -9.19 -9.64 -5.40
C PHE A 138 -9.40 -10.77 -6.41
N SER A 139 -9.72 -11.99 -5.96
CA SER A 139 -9.89 -13.14 -6.83
C SER A 139 -11.22 -13.14 -7.57
N PRO A 140 -11.21 -13.07 -8.91
CA PRO A 140 -12.42 -13.27 -9.69
C PRO A 140 -12.96 -14.70 -9.58
N TYR A 141 -12.10 -15.68 -9.31
CA TYR A 141 -12.47 -17.09 -9.13
C TYR A 141 -13.19 -17.31 -7.81
N TYR A 142 -12.74 -16.66 -6.71
CA TYR A 142 -13.41 -16.73 -5.43
C TYR A 142 -14.81 -16.12 -5.51
N LYS A 143 -14.94 -14.98 -6.19
CA LYS A 143 -16.25 -14.36 -6.46
C LYS A 143 -17.14 -15.27 -7.29
N ALA A 144 -16.62 -15.85 -8.37
CA ALA A 144 -17.38 -16.75 -9.26
C ALA A 144 -17.81 -18.05 -8.57
N SER A 145 -17.06 -18.53 -7.55
CA SER A 145 -17.42 -19.72 -6.75
C SER A 145 -18.48 -19.45 -5.68
N GLY A 146 -19.03 -18.23 -5.60
CA GLY A 146 -19.94 -17.83 -4.52
C GLY A 146 -19.25 -17.72 -3.16
N ARG A 147 -17.91 -17.62 -3.11
CA ARG A 147 -17.07 -17.49 -1.92
C ARG A 147 -17.32 -18.57 -0.85
N SER A 148 -17.70 -19.77 -1.26
CA SER A 148 -18.08 -20.85 -0.34
C SER A 148 -16.90 -21.51 0.39
N ALA A 149 -15.70 -21.52 -0.22
CA ALA A 149 -14.52 -22.23 0.28
C ALA A 149 -13.27 -21.30 0.26
N PRO A 150 -13.07 -20.46 1.29
CA PRO A 150 -11.99 -19.48 1.31
C PRO A 150 -10.59 -20.07 1.11
N LEU A 151 -10.28 -21.22 1.74
CA LEU A 151 -8.98 -21.88 1.62
C LEU A 151 -8.70 -22.38 0.19
N ASN A 152 -9.75 -22.60 -0.61
CA ASN A 152 -9.60 -22.97 -2.01
C ASN A 152 -9.22 -21.78 -2.91
N HIS A 153 -9.02 -20.60 -2.33
CA HIS A 153 -8.71 -19.35 -3.02
C HIS A 153 -7.62 -18.59 -2.26
N ALA A 154 -6.48 -19.25 -2.07
CA ALA A 154 -5.32 -18.67 -1.40
C ALA A 154 -4.31 -18.13 -2.42
N ALA A 155 -3.63 -17.05 -2.08
CA ALA A 155 -2.60 -16.47 -2.95
C ALA A 155 -1.53 -15.73 -2.14
N LEU A 156 -0.28 -15.78 -2.62
CA LEU A 156 0.76 -14.86 -2.19
C LEU A 156 0.92 -13.78 -3.26
N ASN A 157 0.54 -12.55 -2.94
CA ASN A 157 0.84 -11.39 -3.77
C ASN A 157 2.23 -10.87 -3.44
N VAL A 158 3.06 -10.65 -4.44
CA VAL A 158 4.41 -10.09 -4.31
C VAL A 158 4.57 -8.94 -5.29
N ALA A 159 4.65 -7.73 -4.80
CA ALA A 159 4.95 -6.53 -5.58
C ALA A 159 6.31 -5.97 -5.17
N LEU A 160 7.30 -6.07 -6.05
CA LEU A 160 8.62 -5.46 -5.90
C LEU A 160 8.67 -4.19 -6.73
N TYR A 161 8.94 -3.07 -6.09
CA TYR A 161 8.95 -1.74 -6.71
C TYR A 161 10.38 -1.22 -6.92
N GLY A 162 10.54 -0.37 -7.93
CA GLY A 162 11.81 0.28 -8.23
C GLY A 162 12.59 -0.42 -9.34
N PRO A 163 13.94 -0.37 -9.33
CA PRO A 163 14.74 -1.06 -10.32
C PRO A 163 14.48 -2.56 -10.32
N LYS A 164 14.30 -3.14 -11.51
CA LYS A 164 13.97 -4.57 -11.72
C LYS A 164 12.62 -4.98 -11.10
N ALA A 165 11.64 -4.08 -11.07
CA ALA A 165 10.31 -4.34 -10.55
C ALA A 165 9.69 -5.64 -11.06
N ARG A 166 8.94 -6.31 -10.19
CA ARG A 166 8.16 -7.53 -10.46
C ARG A 166 6.82 -7.46 -9.74
N TRP A 167 5.83 -8.09 -10.33
CA TRP A 167 4.54 -8.28 -9.68
C TRP A 167 4.06 -9.71 -9.95
N ALA A 168 3.75 -10.44 -8.90
CA ALA A 168 3.27 -11.82 -9.00
C ALA A 168 2.10 -12.03 -8.04
N MET A 169 1.11 -12.78 -8.48
CA MET A 169 0.03 -13.30 -7.67
C MET A 169 -0.56 -14.52 -8.38
N THR A 170 -0.34 -15.69 -7.82
CA THR A 170 -0.91 -16.94 -8.34
C THR A 170 -1.89 -17.48 -7.31
N GLU A 171 -3.15 -17.63 -7.70
CA GLU A 171 -4.16 -18.26 -6.84
C GLU A 171 -4.02 -19.78 -6.88
N ARG A 172 -4.14 -20.39 -5.71
CA ARG A 172 -4.00 -21.84 -5.49
C ARG A 172 -5.19 -22.40 -4.73
N GLY A 173 -5.45 -23.69 -4.98
CA GLY A 173 -6.48 -24.46 -4.30
C GLY A 173 -6.07 -24.88 -2.89
N GLN A 174 -7.03 -25.39 -2.14
CA GLN A 174 -6.83 -25.84 -0.75
C GLN A 174 -5.77 -26.95 -0.61
N GLY A 175 -5.59 -27.80 -1.62
CA GLY A 175 -4.56 -28.85 -1.62
C GLY A 175 -3.13 -28.31 -1.57
N ASP A 176 -2.93 -27.06 -2.00
CA ASP A 176 -1.64 -26.38 -1.99
C ASP A 176 -1.46 -25.47 -0.77
N VAL A 177 -2.33 -25.54 0.23
CA VAL A 177 -2.31 -24.66 1.41
C VAL A 177 -2.01 -25.46 2.67
N THR A 178 -0.96 -25.06 3.39
CA THR A 178 -0.69 -25.50 4.76
C THR A 178 -0.91 -24.31 5.69
N GLN A 179 -1.83 -24.46 6.63
CA GLN A 179 -2.20 -23.42 7.58
C GLN A 179 -2.00 -23.95 9.02
N GLU A 180 -0.97 -23.46 9.67
CA GLU A 180 -0.64 -23.75 11.07
C GLU A 180 -0.53 -22.44 11.85
N ARG A 181 -0.37 -22.53 13.18
CA ARG A 181 -0.27 -21.33 14.03
C ARG A 181 0.80 -20.34 13.55
N ASP A 182 2.00 -20.85 13.29
CA ASP A 182 3.17 -20.04 13.01
C ASP A 182 3.63 -20.14 11.53
N VAL A 183 2.91 -20.89 10.69
CA VAL A 183 3.25 -21.12 9.27
C VAL A 183 2.01 -21.02 8.40
N LEU A 184 2.14 -20.31 7.31
CA LEU A 184 1.22 -20.33 6.17
C LEU A 184 2.02 -20.61 4.90
N ALA A 185 1.87 -21.81 4.34
CA ALA A 185 2.41 -22.12 3.02
C ALA A 185 1.29 -22.07 1.97
N ILE A 186 1.59 -21.46 0.83
CA ILE A 186 0.70 -21.31 -0.32
C ILE A 186 1.47 -21.76 -1.56
N GLY A 187 1.27 -23.01 -1.97
CA GLY A 187 2.07 -23.65 -2.99
C GLY A 187 3.55 -23.71 -2.59
N PRO A 188 4.49 -23.27 -3.45
CA PRO A 188 5.92 -23.33 -3.15
C PRO A 188 6.43 -22.16 -2.30
N SER A 189 5.57 -21.20 -1.94
CA SER A 189 5.91 -20.04 -1.11
C SER A 189 5.40 -20.22 0.31
N SER A 190 6.08 -19.60 1.28
CA SER A 190 5.67 -19.68 2.68
C SER A 190 5.91 -18.39 3.45
N VAL A 191 5.13 -18.20 4.51
CA VAL A 191 5.27 -17.14 5.51
C VAL A 191 5.34 -17.83 6.87
N ARG A 192 6.39 -17.57 7.65
CA ARG A 192 6.66 -18.24 8.93
C ARG A 192 7.00 -17.24 10.01
N TRP A 193 6.39 -17.37 11.16
CA TRP A 193 6.77 -16.66 12.37
C TRP A 193 7.75 -17.50 13.21
N THR A 194 8.95 -16.98 13.49
CA THR A 194 10.01 -17.68 14.23
C THR A 194 10.02 -17.36 15.72
N GLY A 195 9.10 -16.52 16.18
CA GLY A 195 9.11 -15.94 17.52
C GLY A 195 9.86 -14.60 17.61
N GLN A 196 10.70 -14.28 16.64
CA GLN A 196 11.47 -13.02 16.57
C GLN A 196 11.35 -12.32 15.24
N ALA A 197 11.16 -13.05 14.16
CA ALA A 197 11.06 -12.52 12.81
C ALA A 197 9.96 -13.22 12.02
N LEU A 198 9.40 -12.50 11.04
CA LEU A 198 8.59 -13.08 9.99
C LEU A 198 9.50 -13.40 8.81
N GLU A 199 9.65 -14.68 8.48
CA GLU A 199 10.40 -15.17 7.33
C GLU A 199 9.44 -15.49 6.18
N ILE A 200 9.78 -15.05 4.98
CA ILE A 200 8.97 -15.22 3.78
C ILE A 200 9.84 -15.81 2.69
N ASP A 201 9.56 -17.06 2.32
CA ASP A 201 10.18 -17.70 1.16
C ASP A 201 9.27 -17.55 -0.05
N ILE A 202 9.80 -16.96 -1.12
CA ILE A 202 9.04 -16.61 -2.31
C ILE A 202 9.52 -17.47 -3.49
N VAL A 203 8.57 -18.17 -4.10
CA VAL A 203 8.74 -18.91 -5.36
C VAL A 203 7.52 -18.65 -6.22
N GLU A 204 7.52 -17.52 -6.92
CA GLU A 204 6.40 -17.04 -7.73
C GLU A 204 6.84 -16.71 -9.17
N GLN A 205 5.86 -16.36 -10.01
CA GLN A 205 6.06 -16.01 -11.41
C GLN A 205 5.32 -14.70 -11.74
N ASP A 206 6.05 -13.72 -12.27
CA ASP A 206 5.45 -12.51 -12.86
C ASP A 206 4.98 -12.84 -14.29
N LYS A 207 3.67 -12.93 -14.46
CA LYS A 207 3.01 -13.13 -15.76
C LYS A 207 2.51 -11.79 -16.30
N ARG A 208 2.81 -11.52 -17.56
CA ARG A 208 2.35 -10.29 -18.23
C ARG A 208 1.58 -10.65 -19.48
N LEU A 209 0.47 -9.95 -19.70
CA LEU A 209 -0.32 -10.10 -20.93
C LEU A 209 0.54 -9.78 -22.16
N GLY A 210 0.47 -10.66 -23.18
CA GLY A 210 1.23 -10.49 -24.43
C GLY A 210 2.70 -10.89 -24.35
N ILE A 211 3.19 -11.33 -23.18
CA ILE A 211 4.55 -11.85 -23.00
C ILE A 211 4.47 -13.36 -22.72
N PRO A 212 4.92 -14.23 -23.66
CA PRO A 212 4.77 -15.68 -23.50
C PRO A 212 5.66 -16.26 -22.39
N TRP A 213 6.81 -15.63 -22.08
CA TRP A 213 7.70 -16.10 -21.02
C TRP A 213 7.35 -15.46 -19.69
N GLN A 214 7.35 -16.30 -18.67
CA GLN A 214 7.18 -15.87 -17.28
C GLN A 214 8.52 -15.40 -16.71
N ARG A 215 8.48 -14.40 -15.86
CA ARG A 215 9.66 -13.88 -15.17
C ARG A 215 9.66 -14.38 -13.73
N PRO A 216 10.67 -15.14 -13.30
CA PRO A 216 10.69 -15.68 -11.95
C PRO A 216 10.79 -14.56 -10.90
N VAL A 217 10.16 -14.83 -9.75
CA VAL A 217 10.24 -14.01 -8.52
C VAL A 217 10.60 -14.96 -7.40
N ARG A 218 11.87 -15.00 -7.02
CA ARG A 218 12.40 -15.97 -6.04
C ARG A 218 13.37 -15.32 -5.08
N GLY A 219 13.22 -15.61 -3.82
CA GLY A 219 14.11 -15.10 -2.77
C GLY A 219 13.52 -15.24 -1.39
N THR A 220 14.20 -14.66 -0.44
CA THR A 220 13.83 -14.69 0.98
C THR A 220 13.74 -13.28 1.53
N ILE A 221 12.77 -13.05 2.37
CA ILE A 221 12.57 -11.79 3.07
C ILE A 221 12.44 -12.08 4.55
N ARG A 222 13.06 -11.22 5.38
CA ARG A 222 12.95 -11.28 6.83
C ARG A 222 12.47 -9.94 7.35
N VAL A 223 11.41 -9.97 8.15
CA VAL A 223 10.84 -8.79 8.81
C VAL A 223 11.04 -8.94 10.31
N PHE A 224 11.69 -7.96 10.93
CA PHE A 224 12.02 -7.93 12.34
C PHE A 224 11.19 -6.84 13.02
N PRO A 225 10.06 -7.18 13.67
CA PRO A 225 9.29 -6.21 14.44
C PRO A 225 10.12 -5.55 15.53
N GLU A 226 10.01 -4.21 15.65
CA GLU A 226 10.60 -3.48 16.78
C GLU A 226 9.75 -3.65 18.03
N ALA A 227 8.43 -3.76 17.84
CA ALA A 227 7.44 -4.06 18.87
C ALA A 227 6.21 -4.70 18.24
N LEU A 228 5.49 -5.51 19.00
CA LEU A 228 4.23 -6.12 18.60
C LEU A 228 3.06 -5.45 19.32
N ASN A 229 1.95 -5.25 18.58
CA ASN A 229 0.72 -4.72 19.14
C ASN A 229 -0.32 -5.84 19.28
N PRO A 230 -0.86 -6.10 20.49
CA PRO A 230 -1.87 -7.14 20.69
C PRO A 230 -3.32 -6.69 20.41
N VAL A 231 -3.55 -5.45 19.97
CA VAL A 231 -4.88 -4.85 19.93
C VAL A 231 -5.40 -4.74 18.49
N PRO A 232 -6.41 -5.54 18.09
CA PRO A 232 -7.12 -5.36 16.83
C PRO A 232 -8.19 -4.24 16.94
N PHE A 233 -8.60 -3.72 15.78
CA PHE A 233 -9.61 -2.67 15.63
C PHE A 233 -10.71 -3.12 14.69
N ALA A 234 -11.98 -2.85 15.06
CA ALA A 234 -13.11 -3.03 14.17
C ALA A 234 -13.17 -1.88 13.16
N LEU A 235 -13.37 -2.18 11.88
CA LEU A 235 -13.51 -1.21 10.79
C LEU A 235 -14.97 -0.80 10.57
N ASP A 236 -15.90 -1.55 11.12
CA ASP A 236 -17.35 -1.34 11.06
C ASP A 236 -18.00 -1.55 12.44
N PRO A 237 -19.22 -1.02 12.67
CA PRO A 237 -19.90 -1.14 13.96
C PRO A 237 -20.27 -2.57 14.34
N GLU A 238 -20.52 -3.45 13.37
CA GLU A 238 -20.90 -4.84 13.56
C GLU A 238 -19.70 -5.75 13.81
N GLY A 239 -18.46 -5.24 13.63
CA GLY A 239 -17.22 -5.99 13.78
C GLY A 239 -17.01 -7.07 12.72
N LYS A 240 -17.68 -6.96 11.58
CA LYS A 240 -17.52 -7.89 10.45
C LYS A 240 -16.15 -7.81 9.81
N HIS A 241 -15.54 -6.63 9.85
CA HIS A 241 -14.20 -6.37 9.33
C HIS A 241 -13.28 -5.90 10.44
N THR A 242 -12.15 -6.54 10.59
CA THR A 242 -11.14 -6.18 11.60
C THR A 242 -9.79 -5.91 10.95
N TRP A 243 -9.11 -4.92 11.46
CA TRP A 243 -7.74 -4.60 11.14
C TRP A 243 -6.87 -4.74 12.38
N HIS A 244 -5.73 -5.38 12.24
CA HIS A 244 -4.77 -5.56 13.32
C HIS A 244 -3.37 -5.13 12.85
N CYS A 245 -2.93 -3.95 13.25
CA CYS A 245 -1.55 -3.50 13.07
C CYS A 245 -0.65 -4.34 13.96
N LEU A 246 -0.09 -5.42 13.47
CA LEU A 246 0.75 -6.36 14.23
C LEU A 246 2.08 -5.74 14.63
N ALA A 247 2.77 -5.10 13.67
CA ALA A 247 4.02 -4.38 13.89
C ALA A 247 3.98 -3.03 13.19
N PRO A 248 3.71 -1.94 13.92
CA PRO A 248 3.67 -0.59 13.36
C PRO A 248 5.04 -0.13 12.86
N ARG A 249 6.11 -0.70 13.39
CA ARG A 249 7.51 -0.51 12.97
C ARG A 249 8.23 -1.84 12.94
N ALA A 250 8.98 -2.05 11.87
CA ALA A 250 9.86 -3.19 11.70
C ALA A 250 11.06 -2.81 10.84
N ARG A 251 12.16 -3.53 11.01
CA ARG A 251 13.28 -3.58 10.07
C ARG A 251 13.03 -4.73 9.08
N ILE A 252 13.51 -4.59 7.86
CA ILE A 252 13.40 -5.63 6.83
C ILE A 252 14.74 -5.89 6.16
N GLU A 253 14.96 -7.14 5.81
CA GLU A 253 16.04 -7.61 4.95
C GLU A 253 15.42 -8.35 3.76
N VAL A 254 15.80 -7.93 2.56
CA VAL A 254 15.28 -8.47 1.30
C VAL A 254 16.44 -9.04 0.51
N ASP A 255 16.37 -10.32 0.16
CA ASP A 255 17.33 -11.01 -0.70
C ASP A 255 16.59 -11.78 -1.80
N MET A 256 16.38 -11.10 -2.92
CA MET A 256 15.70 -11.70 -4.08
C MET A 256 16.72 -12.14 -5.11
N ARG A 257 16.98 -13.44 -5.19
CA ARG A 257 17.84 -14.02 -6.24
C ARG A 257 17.33 -13.68 -7.65
N GLU A 258 16.01 -13.64 -7.81
CA GLU A 258 15.30 -13.21 -9.00
C GLU A 258 14.26 -12.18 -8.62
N PRO A 259 14.45 -10.94 -9.05
CA PRO A 259 15.24 -10.39 -10.16
C PRO A 259 16.69 -10.00 -9.84
N GLY A 260 17.31 -10.45 -8.77
CA GLY A 260 18.67 -10.09 -8.39
C GLY A 260 18.74 -8.70 -7.75
N VAL A 261 18.02 -8.54 -6.61
CA VAL A 261 18.04 -7.32 -5.78
C VAL A 261 18.15 -7.73 -4.31
N SER A 262 19.02 -7.01 -3.58
CA SER A 262 19.18 -7.17 -2.14
C SER A 262 19.24 -5.79 -1.50
N TRP A 263 18.50 -5.58 -0.41
CA TRP A 263 18.44 -4.33 0.32
C TRP A 263 17.86 -4.51 1.71
N SER A 264 18.06 -3.53 2.57
CA SER A 264 17.40 -3.41 3.88
C SER A 264 16.63 -2.09 3.97
N GLY A 265 15.73 -2.00 4.94
CA GLY A 265 14.91 -0.81 5.10
C GLY A 265 13.91 -0.93 6.24
N ARG A 266 12.91 -0.06 6.21
CA ARG A 266 11.82 0.00 7.19
C ARG A 266 10.57 -0.65 6.65
N ALA A 267 9.93 -1.40 7.53
CA ALA A 267 8.71 -2.15 7.21
C ALA A 267 7.59 -1.89 8.20
N TYR A 268 6.43 -2.38 7.82
CA TYR A 268 5.19 -2.40 8.54
C TYR A 268 4.51 -3.74 8.30
N LEU A 269 3.77 -4.24 9.30
CA LEU A 269 3.07 -5.51 9.23
C LEU A 269 1.68 -5.36 9.84
N ASP A 270 0.64 -5.78 9.11
CA ASP A 270 -0.70 -5.91 9.64
C ASP A 270 -1.41 -7.18 9.17
N SER A 271 -2.60 -7.40 9.68
CA SER A 271 -3.55 -8.37 9.18
C SER A 271 -4.96 -7.81 9.18
N ASN A 272 -5.75 -8.23 8.20
CA ASN A 272 -7.18 -7.93 8.14
C ASN A 272 -7.97 -9.21 7.99
N PHE A 273 -9.13 -9.23 8.63
CA PHE A 273 -10.08 -10.32 8.53
C PHE A 273 -11.48 -9.77 8.31
N GLY A 274 -12.26 -10.47 7.51
CA GLY A 274 -13.67 -10.15 7.30
C GLY A 274 -14.53 -11.41 7.25
N SER A 275 -15.76 -11.30 7.72
CA SER A 275 -16.79 -12.35 7.62
C SER A 275 -17.65 -12.24 6.37
N GLU A 276 -17.49 -11.19 5.60
CA GLU A 276 -18.13 -10.92 4.31
C GLU A 276 -17.12 -10.32 3.33
N SER A 277 -17.48 -10.13 2.07
CA SER A 277 -16.57 -9.57 1.07
C SER A 277 -16.31 -8.07 1.29
N LEU A 278 -15.16 -7.58 0.81
CA LEU A 278 -14.82 -6.16 0.94
C LEU A 278 -15.82 -5.24 0.23
N GLU A 279 -16.31 -5.64 -0.94
CA GLU A 279 -17.26 -4.85 -1.72
C GLU A 279 -18.66 -4.78 -1.07
N GLU A 280 -18.98 -5.69 -0.14
CA GLU A 280 -20.18 -5.61 0.70
C GLU A 280 -20.00 -4.63 1.86
N GLY A 281 -18.78 -4.53 2.40
CA GLY A 281 -18.47 -3.66 3.52
C GLY A 281 -18.12 -2.23 3.13
N PHE A 282 -17.43 -2.02 2.00
CA PHE A 282 -16.82 -0.74 1.68
C PHE A 282 -16.97 -0.32 0.23
N ASP A 283 -17.22 0.99 0.01
CA ASP A 283 -17.14 1.64 -1.29
C ASP A 283 -15.72 2.10 -1.61
N VAL A 284 -15.10 2.82 -0.67
CA VAL A 284 -13.77 3.43 -0.83
C VAL A 284 -13.07 3.47 0.50
N TRP A 285 -11.77 3.23 0.52
CA TRP A 285 -10.93 3.56 1.66
C TRP A 285 -9.61 4.22 1.28
N HIS A 286 -9.06 4.93 2.24
CA HIS A 286 -7.72 5.48 2.20
C HIS A 286 -6.98 5.06 3.48
N TRP A 287 -5.79 4.55 3.30
CA TRP A 287 -4.92 4.17 4.38
C TRP A 287 -3.57 4.85 4.22
N SER A 288 -2.96 5.24 5.33
CA SER A 288 -1.59 5.73 5.32
C SER A 288 -0.89 5.41 6.61
N ARG A 289 0.40 5.17 6.51
CA ARG A 289 1.27 4.98 7.67
C ARG A 289 2.54 5.81 7.56
N ALA A 290 3.07 6.23 8.69
CA ALA A 290 4.36 6.90 8.79
C ALA A 290 5.12 6.44 10.02
N HIS A 291 6.43 6.25 9.89
CA HIS A 291 7.29 6.08 11.06
C HIS A 291 7.60 7.47 11.63
N LEU A 292 7.38 7.64 12.92
CA LEU A 292 7.74 8.80 13.71
C LEU A 292 9.07 8.53 14.41
N ARG A 293 9.64 9.57 15.01
CA ARG A 293 10.89 9.44 15.76
C ARG A 293 10.78 8.44 16.91
N ASP A 294 9.66 8.46 17.61
CA ASP A 294 9.39 7.67 18.82
C ASP A 294 8.24 6.66 18.66
N GLY A 295 7.92 6.26 17.42
CA GLY A 295 6.83 5.33 17.17
C GLY A 295 6.36 5.32 15.73
N ALA A 296 5.06 5.12 15.52
CA ALA A 296 4.43 5.15 14.21
C ALA A 296 3.04 5.78 14.28
N MET A 297 2.57 6.19 13.13
CA MET A 297 1.22 6.71 12.92
C MET A 297 0.54 5.94 11.81
N VAL A 298 -0.72 5.56 12.03
CA VAL A 298 -1.59 5.00 10.99
C VAL A 298 -2.87 5.81 10.94
N CYS A 299 -3.22 6.26 9.74
CA CYS A 299 -4.54 6.86 9.46
C CYS A 299 -5.32 5.89 8.58
N TYR A 300 -6.55 5.61 8.97
CA TYR A 300 -7.47 4.73 8.26
C TYR A 300 -8.81 5.45 8.12
N GLU A 301 -9.27 5.66 6.90
CA GLU A 301 -10.54 6.34 6.64
C GLU A 301 -11.22 5.77 5.41
N GLY A 302 -12.54 5.85 5.36
CA GLY A 302 -13.29 5.37 4.22
C GLY A 302 -14.77 5.67 4.25
N THR A 303 -15.43 5.22 3.20
CA THR A 303 -16.87 5.22 3.06
C THR A 303 -17.34 3.77 2.97
N ARG A 304 -18.24 3.38 3.86
CA ARG A 304 -18.86 2.04 3.82
C ARG A 304 -19.92 1.95 2.75
N SER A 305 -20.35 0.74 2.43
CA SER A 305 -21.39 0.49 1.42
C SER A 305 -22.73 1.15 1.77
N ASP A 306 -23.05 1.31 3.06
CA ASP A 306 -24.21 2.05 3.57
C ASP A 306 -24.05 3.58 3.51
N LYS A 307 -22.95 4.08 2.95
CA LYS A 307 -22.56 5.49 2.80
C LYS A 307 -22.14 6.18 4.10
N SER A 308 -22.10 5.46 5.22
CA SER A 308 -21.48 5.99 6.44
C SER A 308 -19.99 6.17 6.24
N GLN A 309 -19.41 7.15 6.93
CA GLN A 309 -17.99 7.44 6.87
C GLN A 309 -17.32 7.09 8.19
N PHE A 310 -16.08 6.64 8.11
CA PHE A 310 -15.23 6.47 9.27
C PHE A 310 -13.87 7.11 9.01
N ALA A 311 -13.24 7.58 10.08
CA ALA A 311 -11.87 8.05 10.03
C ALA A 311 -11.23 7.88 11.41
N SER A 312 -10.02 7.37 11.43
CA SER A 312 -9.27 7.15 12.66
C SER A 312 -7.80 7.46 12.45
N ALA A 313 -7.18 8.00 13.49
CA ALA A 313 -5.75 8.20 13.58
C ALA A 313 -5.25 7.50 14.84
N ILE A 314 -4.33 6.56 14.66
CA ILE A 314 -3.77 5.76 15.75
C ILE A 314 -2.26 5.96 15.77
N ARG A 315 -1.78 6.49 16.89
CA ARG A 315 -0.35 6.58 17.20
C ARG A 315 0.05 5.35 17.98
N PHE A 316 1.14 4.74 17.57
CA PHE A 316 1.79 3.66 18.30
C PHE A 316 3.08 4.21 18.89
N ASP A 317 3.30 3.97 20.18
CA ASP A 317 4.56 4.31 20.84
C ASP A 317 5.70 3.33 20.44
N ALA A 318 6.88 3.51 20.99
CA ALA A 318 8.04 2.67 20.74
C ALA A 318 7.83 1.19 21.18
N TYR A 319 6.87 0.94 22.05
CA TYR A 319 6.49 -0.40 22.53
C TYR A 319 5.33 -1.01 21.76
N GLY A 320 4.84 -0.34 20.71
CA GLY A 320 3.71 -0.81 19.90
C GLY A 320 2.34 -0.55 20.55
N THR A 321 2.27 0.20 21.66
CA THR A 321 1.00 0.51 22.34
C THR A 321 0.18 1.51 21.53
N PRO A 322 -1.07 1.17 21.15
CA PRO A 322 -1.90 2.06 20.35
C PRO A 322 -2.61 3.11 21.20
N GLN A 323 -2.66 4.33 20.69
CA GLN A 323 -3.42 5.43 21.21
C GLN A 323 -4.20 6.11 20.09
N HIS A 324 -5.51 6.29 20.28
CA HIS A 324 -6.28 7.18 19.42
C HIS A 324 -5.86 8.62 19.64
N VAL A 325 -5.60 9.32 18.56
CA VAL A 325 -5.19 10.73 18.57
C VAL A 325 -6.12 11.54 17.69
N GLU A 326 -6.05 12.87 17.82
CA GLU A 326 -6.80 13.76 16.95
C GLU A 326 -6.42 13.55 15.49
N LEU A 327 -7.44 13.53 14.62
CA LEU A 327 -7.21 13.38 13.18
C LEU A 327 -6.51 14.61 12.62
N PRO A 328 -5.33 14.46 11.97
CA PRO A 328 -4.74 15.55 11.22
C PRO A 328 -5.68 15.98 10.08
N MET A 329 -5.49 17.18 9.58
CA MET A 329 -6.31 17.72 8.48
C MET A 329 -6.21 16.84 7.22
N THR A 330 -7.31 16.75 6.46
CA THR A 330 -7.31 16.09 5.16
C THR A 330 -6.38 16.82 4.19
N ALA A 331 -5.49 16.07 3.55
CA ALA A 331 -4.59 16.53 2.51
C ALA A 331 -4.96 15.84 1.18
N PRO A 332 -5.60 16.55 0.23
CA PRO A 332 -5.89 16.00 -1.08
C PRO A 332 -4.59 15.75 -1.84
N LEU A 333 -4.56 14.71 -2.65
CA LEU A 333 -3.43 14.36 -3.51
C LEU A 333 -3.85 14.46 -4.98
N PRO A 334 -2.91 14.74 -5.91
CA PRO A 334 -3.20 14.71 -7.33
C PRO A 334 -3.78 13.37 -7.75
N ASN A 335 -4.79 13.36 -8.62
CA ASN A 335 -5.30 12.14 -9.19
C ASN A 335 -4.19 11.37 -9.92
N THR A 336 -4.34 10.05 -10.00
CA THR A 336 -3.42 9.19 -10.74
C THR A 336 -3.70 9.24 -12.25
N LEU A 337 -2.93 8.48 -13.07
CA LEU A 337 -3.22 8.36 -14.50
C LEU A 337 -4.59 7.71 -14.75
N TRP A 338 -5.00 6.76 -13.89
CA TRP A 338 -6.34 6.15 -13.91
C TRP A 338 -7.42 7.03 -13.30
N GLN A 339 -7.11 8.31 -13.00
CA GLN A 339 -8.04 9.23 -12.35
C GLN A 339 -8.61 8.70 -11.04
N MET A 340 -7.78 7.96 -10.29
CA MET A 340 -8.10 7.56 -8.92
C MET A 340 -8.04 8.79 -8.03
N GLU A 341 -9.15 9.08 -7.36
CA GLU A 341 -9.18 10.05 -6.27
C GLU A 341 -8.40 9.50 -5.09
N ARG A 342 -7.51 10.31 -4.53
CA ARG A 342 -6.70 9.92 -3.39
C ARG A 342 -6.48 11.10 -2.44
N LYS A 343 -6.39 10.77 -1.19
CA LYS A 343 -6.14 11.72 -0.12
C LYS A 343 -5.33 11.06 1.00
N THR A 344 -4.80 11.85 1.88
CA THR A 344 -4.12 11.43 3.10
C THR A 344 -4.42 12.42 4.22
N ARG A 345 -3.72 12.27 5.33
CA ARG A 345 -3.77 13.18 6.47
C ARG A 345 -2.42 13.85 6.65
N GLY A 346 -2.42 15.11 7.04
CA GLY A 346 -1.21 15.87 7.30
C GLY A 346 -1.49 17.19 8.04
N ASP A 347 -0.48 17.69 8.74
CA ASP A 347 -0.58 18.99 9.41
C ASP A 347 -0.90 20.07 8.38
N ARG A 348 -1.85 20.94 8.73
CA ARG A 348 -2.35 22.02 7.87
C ARG A 348 -2.89 21.55 6.52
N GLY A 349 -3.26 20.26 6.38
CA GLY A 349 -3.82 19.71 5.17
C GLY A 349 -2.82 19.59 4.00
N HIS A 350 -1.52 19.48 4.26
CA HIS A 350 -0.49 19.42 3.25
C HIS A 350 0.24 18.08 3.23
N ALA A 351 0.33 17.49 2.04
CA ALA A 351 1.21 16.38 1.70
C ALA A 351 1.58 16.46 0.23
N SER A 352 2.73 15.95 -0.14
CA SER A 352 3.19 15.90 -1.54
C SER A 352 3.61 14.50 -1.92
N VAL A 353 3.28 14.08 -3.15
CA VAL A 353 3.66 12.78 -3.69
C VAL A 353 5.14 12.80 -4.06
N ILE A 354 5.93 11.96 -3.37
CA ILE A 354 7.32 11.70 -3.75
C ILE A 354 7.34 10.77 -4.95
N LYS A 355 6.60 9.65 -4.85
CA LYS A 355 6.54 8.64 -5.90
C LYS A 355 5.22 7.87 -5.84
N THR A 356 4.60 7.67 -6.99
CA THR A 356 3.54 6.68 -7.16
C THR A 356 4.18 5.37 -7.58
N TRP A 357 4.00 4.32 -6.76
CA TRP A 357 4.58 3.00 -6.97
C TRP A 357 3.65 2.11 -7.77
N GLU A 358 2.34 2.25 -7.55
CA GLU A 358 1.30 1.49 -8.19
C GLU A 358 0.13 2.39 -8.56
N ASP A 359 -0.41 2.19 -9.75
CA ASP A 359 -1.56 2.91 -10.29
C ASP A 359 -2.37 1.94 -11.14
N ALA A 360 -3.50 1.53 -10.62
CA ALA A 360 -4.46 0.65 -11.24
C ALA A 360 -5.83 1.31 -11.30
N PRO A 361 -6.80 0.80 -12.06
CA PRO A 361 -8.12 1.42 -12.18
C PRO A 361 -8.86 1.59 -10.86
N PHE A 362 -8.54 0.77 -9.85
CA PHE A 362 -9.22 0.72 -8.57
C PHE A 362 -8.29 0.84 -7.36
N TYR A 363 -6.97 0.90 -7.57
CA TYR A 363 -5.97 0.94 -6.51
C TYR A 363 -4.80 1.84 -6.86
N ALA A 364 -4.36 2.63 -5.91
CA ALA A 364 -3.15 3.45 -6.04
C ALA A 364 -2.33 3.39 -4.74
N ARG A 365 -1.00 3.31 -4.90
CA ARG A 365 -0.03 3.31 -3.81
C ARG A 365 1.06 4.34 -4.07
N SER A 366 1.41 5.12 -3.04
CA SER A 366 2.39 6.19 -3.13
C SER A 366 3.24 6.32 -1.87
N THR A 367 4.44 6.87 -2.02
CA THR A 367 5.16 7.50 -0.92
C THR A 367 4.97 9.00 -0.98
N LEU A 368 4.83 9.59 0.18
CA LEU A 368 4.52 10.99 0.38
C LEU A 368 5.54 11.65 1.30
N ALA A 369 5.88 12.91 1.04
CA ALA A 369 6.43 13.80 2.03
C ALA A 369 5.25 14.49 2.73
N SER A 370 5.19 14.38 4.05
CA SER A 370 4.14 14.97 4.87
C SER A 370 4.71 15.48 6.19
N ARG A 371 3.86 16.15 6.96
CA ARG A 371 4.14 16.53 8.33
C ARG A 371 3.01 16.03 9.21
N LEU A 372 3.36 15.36 10.31
CA LEU A 372 2.41 14.81 11.26
C LEU A 372 2.84 15.22 12.67
N TYR A 373 1.96 15.92 13.37
CA TYR A 373 2.21 16.43 14.73
C TYR A 373 3.53 17.20 14.86
N GLY A 374 3.84 18.04 13.87
CA GLY A 374 5.06 18.84 13.83
C GLY A 374 6.29 18.13 13.30
N GLU A 375 6.24 16.82 13.05
CA GLU A 375 7.36 16.00 12.55
C GLU A 375 7.30 15.82 11.04
N GLN A 376 8.42 16.04 10.35
CA GLN A 376 8.56 15.72 8.93
C GLN A 376 8.68 14.21 8.76
N VAL A 377 7.84 13.63 7.91
CA VAL A 377 7.76 12.19 7.71
C VAL A 377 7.72 11.81 6.22
N VAL A 378 8.21 10.61 5.94
CA VAL A 378 7.89 9.89 4.70
C VAL A 378 6.78 8.90 5.03
N ALA A 379 5.61 9.11 4.41
CA ALA A 379 4.45 8.26 4.60
C ALA A 379 4.25 7.33 3.39
N VAL A 380 3.71 6.15 3.65
CA VAL A 380 3.10 5.30 2.61
C VAL A 380 1.60 5.55 2.64
N GLN A 381 1.00 5.66 1.45
CA GLN A 381 -0.42 5.93 1.29
C GLN A 381 -1.00 4.98 0.25
N GLU A 382 -2.19 4.48 0.53
CA GLU A 382 -2.99 3.66 -0.38
C GLU A 382 -4.41 4.20 -0.50
N SER A 383 -4.96 4.10 -1.70
CA SER A 383 -6.38 4.35 -1.97
C SER A 383 -6.96 3.18 -2.75
N LEU A 384 -8.12 2.72 -2.33
CA LEU A 384 -8.84 1.61 -2.94
C LEU A 384 -10.30 2.03 -3.20
N ASP A 385 -10.78 1.84 -4.43
CA ASP A 385 -12.16 2.07 -4.84
C ASP A 385 -12.82 0.74 -5.23
N MET A 386 -13.65 0.20 -4.34
CA MET A 386 -14.32 -1.08 -4.51
C MET A 386 -15.43 -1.03 -5.56
N ARG A 387 -16.01 0.14 -5.83
CA ARG A 387 -17.00 0.32 -6.91
C ARG A 387 -16.34 0.15 -8.27
N ARG A 388 -15.11 0.70 -8.43
CA ARG A 388 -14.31 0.49 -9.64
C ARG A 388 -13.81 -0.94 -9.74
N PHE A 389 -13.39 -1.54 -8.61
CA PHE A 389 -13.01 -2.95 -8.56
C PHE A 389 -14.14 -3.86 -9.02
N ALA A 390 -15.38 -3.61 -8.58
CA ALA A 390 -16.55 -4.41 -8.94
C ALA A 390 -16.99 -4.24 -10.41
N SER A 391 -16.41 -3.29 -11.16
CA SER A 391 -16.80 -3.05 -12.55
C SER A 391 -16.51 -4.26 -13.46
N PRO A 392 -17.38 -4.59 -14.44
CA PRO A 392 -17.21 -5.75 -15.31
C PRO A 392 -15.87 -5.75 -16.06
N ILE A 393 -15.38 -4.58 -16.48
CA ILE A 393 -14.10 -4.43 -17.20
C ILE A 393 -12.94 -4.85 -16.29
N VAL A 394 -12.91 -4.38 -15.05
CA VAL A 394 -11.86 -4.74 -14.10
C VAL A 394 -11.93 -6.25 -13.83
N GLN A 395 -13.11 -6.79 -13.52
CA GLN A 395 -13.31 -8.20 -13.24
C GLN A 395 -12.86 -9.10 -14.41
N PHE A 396 -13.17 -8.71 -15.64
CA PHE A 396 -12.73 -9.44 -16.85
C PHE A 396 -11.19 -9.47 -16.98
N MET A 397 -10.49 -8.44 -16.55
CA MET A 397 -9.03 -8.34 -16.72
C MET A 397 -8.23 -9.04 -15.61
N LEU A 398 -8.83 -9.29 -14.44
CA LEU A 398 -8.12 -9.87 -13.30
C LEU A 398 -7.48 -11.25 -13.59
N PRO A 399 -8.13 -12.22 -14.28
CA PRO A 399 -7.54 -13.52 -14.56
C PRO A 399 -6.22 -13.47 -15.34
N TYR A 400 -6.04 -12.46 -16.16
CA TYR A 400 -4.79 -12.29 -16.95
C TYR A 400 -3.59 -11.88 -16.08
N ARG A 401 -3.86 -11.29 -14.92
CA ARG A 401 -2.82 -10.91 -13.96
C ARG A 401 -2.71 -11.89 -12.80
N MET A 402 -3.80 -12.50 -12.41
CA MET A 402 -3.92 -13.44 -11.30
C MET A 402 -4.33 -14.81 -11.83
N PRO A 403 -3.41 -15.57 -12.44
CA PRO A 403 -3.72 -16.92 -12.91
C PRO A 403 -4.02 -17.83 -11.73
N ARG A 404 -4.94 -18.77 -11.94
CA ARG A 404 -5.23 -19.85 -11.00
C ARG A 404 -4.48 -21.12 -11.42
N VAL A 405 -3.84 -21.76 -10.46
CA VAL A 405 -3.28 -23.10 -10.58
C VAL A 405 -4.02 -23.97 -9.58
N VAL A 406 -4.57 -25.07 -10.10
CA VAL A 406 -5.22 -26.11 -9.27
C VAL A 406 -4.31 -27.31 -9.38
N GLY A 407 -3.75 -27.75 -8.25
CA GLY A 407 -2.94 -28.97 -8.14
C GLY A 407 -3.81 -30.24 -8.24
#